data_5c0e1509a5670e2c4295398386add1cf
#
_entry.id   5c0e1509a5670e2c4295398386add1cf
#
_cell.length_a   1.000
_cell.length_b   1.000
_cell.length_c   1.000
_cell.angle_alpha   90.00
_cell.angle_beta   90.00
_cell.angle_gamma   90.00
#
_symmetry.space_group_name_H-M   'P 1'
#
loop_
_entity.id
_entity.type
_entity.pdbx_description
1 polymer ?
#
loop_
_entity_poly.entity_id
_entity_poly.type
_entity_poly.pdbx_seq_one_letter_code
_entity_poly.pdbx_strand_id
1 'polypeptide(L)'
;MSARHTVAAHLMDRLAELGAGRIFGVPGDYSLGMLDHVVGHPVVEWTGCTNELNAGYAADGYARLRGVAALCTTFGVGELSAINAIAGSYAEHVPVVHVVGAPALTRQALRPPVHHTLGDGEFGHFLAMHADITCARAVLTSDNAVAEIDRVLVAVRDQRLPGYLLLAADVAEAPVEQVTTPLPPPVDGTDPEALAGFTQRITRSRTIELGADAASVGAATFAPVTLPAAPAALAPLVAALPAAAAPDAPAAPGATAAADDTPLDQDTLWTEVSAALRAGDIVLADQGTCFYGMAPHRLPSGVTFVGQPLWASIGYTLPALLGVCTAAPGRRGVLLIGDGAAQTTVQELSTVMRLGLPALVVVVDNDGYTVERAIHGPDEPYNDIVRWDWTAVPAMFGGGARAAAVLATTAGELRAALAGADPDGFTLVQAVVPRDDVPELPATLTRALGAAPQP
;
A
#
# COMPACT_ATOMS: atom_id res chain seq x y z
N MET A 1 40.85 6.31 12.03
CA MET A 1 40.20 5.24 12.80
C MET A 1 39.02 4.79 11.95
N SER A 2 38.93 3.50 11.56
CA SER A 2 37.72 2.99 10.90
C SER A 2 36.53 3.25 11.79
N ALA A 3 35.45 3.81 11.25
CA ALA A 3 34.22 3.98 12.01
C ALA A 3 33.79 2.59 12.54
N ARG A 4 33.46 2.52 13.83
CA ARG A 4 32.95 1.26 14.40
C ARG A 4 31.60 0.95 13.79
N HIS A 5 31.41 -0.30 13.36
CA HIS A 5 30.09 -0.76 12.92
C HIS A 5 29.12 -0.78 14.10
N THR A 6 27.89 -0.28 13.91
CA THR A 6 26.88 -0.14 14.98
C THR A 6 25.66 -0.99 14.70
N VAL A 7 24.77 -1.13 15.69
CA VAL A 7 23.47 -1.80 15.51
C VAL A 7 22.65 -1.15 14.39
N ALA A 8 22.61 0.19 14.36
CA ALA A 8 21.90 0.90 13.31
C ALA A 8 22.53 0.67 11.93
N ALA A 9 23.85 0.66 11.82
CA ALA A 9 24.56 0.33 10.58
C ALA A 9 24.24 -1.11 10.12
N HIS A 10 24.25 -2.08 11.04
CA HIS A 10 23.87 -3.46 10.73
C HIS A 10 22.42 -3.55 10.20
N LEU A 11 21.47 -2.86 10.84
CA LEU A 11 20.10 -2.81 10.37
C LEU A 11 19.99 -2.25 8.95
N MET A 12 20.72 -1.17 8.64
CA MET A 12 20.71 -0.58 7.29
C MET A 12 21.30 -1.54 6.25
N ASP A 13 22.42 -2.20 6.55
CA ASP A 13 23.01 -3.19 5.66
C ASP A 13 22.03 -4.34 5.36
N ARG A 14 21.32 -4.83 6.38
CA ARG A 14 20.32 -5.90 6.24
C ARG A 14 19.07 -5.48 5.47
N LEU A 15 18.58 -4.26 5.69
CA LEU A 15 17.47 -3.71 4.89
C LEU A 15 17.86 -3.57 3.41
N ALA A 16 19.09 -3.09 3.14
CA ALA A 16 19.62 -3.00 1.78
C ALA A 16 19.73 -4.39 1.11
N GLU A 17 20.20 -5.41 1.85
CA GLU A 17 20.31 -6.80 1.38
C GLU A 17 18.93 -7.37 1.00
N LEU A 18 17.87 -7.06 1.75
CA LEU A 18 16.50 -7.47 1.43
C LEU A 18 15.86 -6.70 0.27
N GLY A 19 16.51 -5.63 -0.22
CA GLY A 19 15.94 -4.76 -1.24
C GLY A 19 15.03 -3.66 -0.69
N ALA A 20 14.93 -3.48 0.63
CA ALA A 20 14.27 -2.36 1.28
C ALA A 20 15.13 -1.09 1.17
N GLY A 21 15.34 -0.61 -0.05
CA GLY A 21 16.19 0.55 -0.32
C GLY A 21 15.62 1.89 0.11
N ARG A 22 14.47 1.91 0.81
CA ARG A 22 13.83 3.14 1.27
C ARG A 22 13.14 2.94 2.61
N ILE A 23 13.31 3.92 3.50
CA ILE A 23 12.61 4.01 4.78
C ILE A 23 11.68 5.21 4.75
N PHE A 24 10.41 4.97 5.00
CA PHE A 24 9.39 6.00 5.16
C PHE A 24 9.19 6.32 6.64
N GLY A 25 8.82 7.54 6.99
CA GLY A 25 8.57 7.84 8.40
C GLY A 25 8.44 9.31 8.71
N VAL A 26 8.31 9.58 10.01
CA VAL A 26 8.35 10.91 10.60
C VAL A 26 9.47 10.91 11.64
N PRO A 27 10.40 11.88 11.61
CA PRO A 27 11.49 11.92 12.57
C PRO A 27 10.98 12.24 13.97
N GLY A 28 11.50 11.57 14.97
CA GLY A 28 11.28 11.88 16.38
C GLY A 28 12.59 11.78 17.14
N ASP A 29 12.66 12.43 18.29
CA ASP A 29 13.91 12.55 19.09
C ASP A 29 14.55 11.19 19.42
N TYR A 30 13.74 10.16 19.67
CA TYR A 30 14.26 8.81 19.95
C TYR A 30 14.80 8.07 18.72
N SER A 31 14.53 8.55 17.50
CA SER A 31 14.99 7.91 16.26
C SER A 31 16.13 8.66 15.56
N LEU A 32 16.51 9.87 15.99
CA LEU A 32 17.44 10.73 15.26
C LEU A 32 18.80 10.08 15.03
N GLY A 33 19.42 9.45 16.04
CA GLY A 33 20.70 8.76 15.87
C GLY A 33 20.64 7.66 14.82
N MET A 34 19.57 6.85 14.81
CA MET A 34 19.37 5.85 13.75
C MET A 34 19.19 6.53 12.37
N LEU A 35 18.48 7.65 12.29
CA LEU A 35 18.27 8.37 11.01
C LEU A 35 19.57 8.93 10.42
N ASP A 36 20.55 9.28 11.25
CA ASP A 36 21.90 9.67 10.78
C ASP A 36 22.56 8.51 10.00
N HIS A 37 22.36 7.26 10.43
CA HIS A 37 22.82 6.09 9.70
C HIS A 37 22.06 5.87 8.39
N VAL A 38 20.77 6.18 8.33
CA VAL A 38 19.97 6.13 7.07
C VAL A 38 20.53 7.15 6.07
N VAL A 39 20.72 8.41 6.50
CA VAL A 39 21.24 9.49 5.65
C VAL A 39 22.67 9.21 5.16
N GLY A 40 23.47 8.55 5.98
CA GLY A 40 24.85 8.16 5.64
C GLY A 40 24.98 6.88 4.82
N HIS A 41 23.90 6.12 4.63
CA HIS A 41 23.97 4.80 3.94
C HIS A 41 23.95 4.95 2.42
N PRO A 42 24.77 4.19 1.65
CA PRO A 42 24.90 4.35 0.21
C PRO A 42 23.69 3.83 -0.60
N VAL A 43 22.83 3.00 0.00
CA VAL A 43 21.73 2.32 -0.71
C VAL A 43 20.36 2.67 -0.11
N VAL A 44 20.27 2.76 1.22
CA VAL A 44 19.00 3.03 1.91
C VAL A 44 18.78 4.53 1.96
N GLU A 45 17.61 4.98 1.49
CA GLU A 45 17.24 6.39 1.45
C GLU A 45 16.09 6.70 2.42
N TRP A 46 16.11 7.90 3.02
CA TRP A 46 15.03 8.42 3.84
C TRP A 46 13.96 9.13 3.01
N THR A 47 12.69 8.84 3.31
CA THR A 47 11.54 9.60 2.80
C THR A 47 10.66 10.04 3.96
N GLY A 48 10.78 11.32 4.33
CA GLY A 48 9.92 11.93 5.33
C GLY A 48 8.51 12.14 4.78
N CYS A 49 7.52 11.63 5.51
CA CYS A 49 6.09 11.75 5.23
C CYS A 49 5.42 12.78 6.15
N THR A 50 4.18 13.11 5.89
CA THR A 50 3.42 14.15 6.61
C THR A 50 2.85 13.67 7.94
N ASN A 51 2.63 12.37 8.09
CA ASN A 51 2.31 11.67 9.34
C ASN A 51 2.67 10.19 9.22
N GLU A 52 2.63 9.46 10.34
CA GLU A 52 3.09 8.08 10.40
C GLU A 52 2.10 7.08 9.78
N LEU A 53 0.79 7.38 9.77
CA LEU A 53 -0.19 6.59 9.04
C LEU A 53 0.13 6.61 7.54
N ASN A 54 0.35 7.81 7.00
CA ASN A 54 0.73 8.00 5.60
C ASN A 54 2.08 7.33 5.29
N ALA A 55 3.05 7.44 6.20
CA ALA A 55 4.34 6.77 6.06
C ALA A 55 4.18 5.24 5.99
N GLY A 56 3.31 4.66 6.81
CA GLY A 56 2.99 3.24 6.78
C GLY A 56 2.33 2.81 5.46
N TYR A 57 1.38 3.59 4.95
CA TYR A 57 0.75 3.33 3.65
C TYR A 57 1.73 3.51 2.48
N ALA A 58 2.65 4.47 2.55
CA ALA A 58 3.70 4.62 1.55
C ALA A 58 4.68 3.44 1.58
N ALA A 59 5.05 2.96 2.77
CA ALA A 59 5.87 1.75 2.93
C ALA A 59 5.16 0.52 2.35
N ASP A 60 3.86 0.35 2.61
CA ASP A 60 3.05 -0.71 2.01
C ASP A 60 3.07 -0.65 0.48
N GLY A 61 2.76 0.51 -0.11
CA GLY A 61 2.81 0.70 -1.56
C GLY A 61 4.17 0.37 -2.17
N TYR A 62 5.27 0.76 -1.51
CA TYR A 62 6.64 0.41 -1.93
C TYR A 62 6.88 -1.10 -1.86
N ALA A 63 6.49 -1.74 -0.76
CA ALA A 63 6.68 -3.18 -0.55
C ALA A 63 5.95 -4.03 -1.58
N ARG A 64 4.78 -3.62 -2.06
CA ARG A 64 4.02 -4.32 -3.12
C ARG A 64 4.81 -4.43 -4.42
N LEU A 65 5.72 -3.52 -4.70
CA LEU A 65 6.56 -3.55 -5.92
C LEU A 65 7.97 -4.09 -5.69
N ARG A 66 8.53 -3.87 -4.49
CA ARG A 66 9.91 -4.24 -4.16
C ARG A 66 10.04 -5.48 -3.29
N GLY A 67 8.93 -5.97 -2.76
CA GLY A 67 8.89 -7.17 -1.93
C GLY A 67 9.02 -6.89 -0.44
N VAL A 68 9.74 -5.82 -0.02
CA VAL A 68 9.90 -5.39 1.37
C VAL A 68 10.06 -3.88 1.43
N ALA A 69 9.55 -3.24 2.49
CA ALA A 69 9.82 -1.85 2.83
C ALA A 69 10.13 -1.68 4.31
N ALA A 70 10.62 -0.51 4.70
CA ALA A 70 10.79 -0.15 6.10
C ALA A 70 10.01 1.13 6.45
N LEU A 71 9.42 1.13 7.65
CA LEU A 71 8.77 2.26 8.30
C LEU A 71 9.55 2.62 9.56
N CYS A 72 9.85 3.89 9.77
CA CYS A 72 10.44 4.38 11.01
C CYS A 72 9.51 5.36 11.71
N THR A 73 9.24 5.12 12.99
CA THR A 73 8.45 6.00 13.85
C THR A 73 9.15 6.24 15.19
N THR A 74 8.75 7.31 15.87
CA THR A 74 9.11 7.46 17.28
C THR A 74 8.22 6.59 18.17
N PHE A 75 8.65 6.38 19.40
CA PHE A 75 7.96 5.61 20.44
C PHE A 75 6.56 6.18 20.74
N GLY A 76 5.62 5.33 21.05
CA GLY A 76 4.27 5.68 21.50
C GLY A 76 3.46 6.42 20.44
N VAL A 77 3.52 7.74 20.44
CA VAL A 77 2.67 8.58 19.59
C VAL A 77 2.85 8.29 18.10
N GLY A 78 4.07 8.02 17.64
CA GLY A 78 4.35 7.73 16.24
C GLY A 78 3.95 6.31 15.85
N GLU A 79 4.33 5.31 16.65
CA GLU A 79 3.99 3.92 16.34
C GLU A 79 2.49 3.64 16.44
N LEU A 80 1.77 4.27 17.37
CA LEU A 80 0.31 4.15 17.46
C LEU A 80 -0.40 4.88 16.33
N SER A 81 0.15 5.98 15.82
CA SER A 81 -0.36 6.65 14.63
C SER A 81 -0.28 5.74 13.39
N ALA A 82 0.76 4.89 13.30
CA ALA A 82 0.99 3.97 12.19
C ALA A 82 0.26 2.61 12.34
N ILE A 83 -0.29 2.28 13.50
CA ILE A 83 -0.79 0.93 13.80
C ILE A 83 -1.86 0.43 12.81
N ASN A 84 -2.73 1.33 12.32
CA ASN A 84 -3.73 1.01 11.29
C ASN A 84 -3.07 0.59 9.97
N ALA A 85 -1.99 1.26 9.55
CA ALA A 85 -1.27 0.89 8.33
C ALA A 85 -0.60 -0.48 8.47
N ILE A 86 0.02 -0.76 9.63
CA ILE A 86 0.64 -2.06 9.92
C ILE A 86 -0.40 -3.18 9.93
N ALA A 87 -1.57 -2.96 10.55
CA ALA A 87 -2.67 -3.92 10.53
C ALA A 87 -3.18 -4.17 9.09
N GLY A 88 -3.28 -3.12 8.27
CA GLY A 88 -3.62 -3.24 6.85
C GLY A 88 -2.59 -4.05 6.07
N SER A 89 -1.30 -3.77 6.27
CA SER A 89 -0.21 -4.55 5.65
C SER A 89 -0.25 -6.02 6.09
N TYR A 90 -0.61 -6.29 7.35
CA TYR A 90 -0.78 -7.67 7.85
C TYR A 90 -1.94 -8.38 7.15
N ALA A 91 -3.11 -7.73 7.08
CA ALA A 91 -4.30 -8.29 6.44
C ALA A 91 -4.09 -8.57 4.94
N GLU A 92 -3.30 -7.74 4.27
CA GLU A 92 -3.03 -7.80 2.82
C GLU A 92 -1.74 -8.57 2.47
N HIS A 93 -1.07 -9.19 3.44
CA HIS A 93 0.20 -9.92 3.26
C HIS A 93 1.31 -9.09 2.62
N VAL A 94 1.52 -7.89 3.14
CA VAL A 94 2.56 -6.96 2.66
C VAL A 94 3.71 -6.85 3.67
N PRO A 95 4.95 -7.21 3.30
CA PRO A 95 6.09 -7.20 4.21
C PRO A 95 6.57 -5.77 4.51
N VAL A 96 6.31 -5.29 5.71
CA VAL A 96 6.79 -3.98 6.20
C VAL A 96 7.58 -4.17 7.50
N VAL A 97 8.81 -3.69 7.54
CA VAL A 97 9.63 -3.67 8.76
C VAL A 97 9.37 -2.37 9.51
N HIS A 98 8.64 -2.45 10.62
CA HIS A 98 8.38 -1.31 11.48
C HIS A 98 9.50 -1.15 12.51
N VAL A 99 10.35 -0.15 12.33
CA VAL A 99 11.43 0.21 13.25
C VAL A 99 10.96 1.37 14.13
N VAL A 100 10.91 1.14 15.42
CA VAL A 100 10.45 2.13 16.40
C VAL A 100 11.62 2.62 17.23
N GLY A 101 11.95 3.91 17.10
CA GLY A 101 12.93 4.57 17.94
C GLY A 101 12.40 4.78 19.36
N ALA A 102 13.08 4.26 20.37
CA ALA A 102 12.62 4.26 21.75
C ALA A 102 13.59 4.99 22.71
N PRO A 103 13.12 5.43 23.89
CA PRO A 103 13.99 5.96 24.93
C PRO A 103 15.12 5.00 25.24
N ALA A 104 16.31 5.53 25.58
CA ALA A 104 17.47 4.73 25.96
C ALA A 104 17.13 3.67 27.03
N LEU A 105 17.63 2.44 26.90
CA LEU A 105 17.37 1.34 27.86
C LEU A 105 17.76 1.73 29.27
N THR A 106 18.86 2.46 29.42
CA THR A 106 19.31 3.00 30.71
C THR A 106 18.26 3.94 31.34
N ARG A 107 17.51 4.66 30.52
CA ARG A 107 16.42 5.52 30.95
C ARG A 107 15.17 4.70 31.31
N GLN A 108 14.81 3.72 30.48
CA GLN A 108 13.68 2.83 30.75
C GLN A 108 13.83 2.07 32.05
N ALA A 109 15.07 1.63 32.41
CA ALA A 109 15.36 0.92 33.65
C ALA A 109 15.02 1.74 34.91
N LEU A 110 15.04 3.06 34.82
CA LEU A 110 14.70 3.97 35.93
C LEU A 110 13.19 4.21 36.05
N ARG A 111 12.39 3.76 35.07
CA ARG A 111 10.95 3.89 35.01
C ARG A 111 10.39 5.31 35.18
N PRO A 112 11.02 6.37 34.64
CA PRO A 112 10.51 7.72 34.78
C PRO A 112 9.29 7.96 33.88
N PRO A 113 8.40 8.89 34.25
CA PRO A 113 7.36 9.38 33.35
C PRO A 113 8.03 10.28 32.30
N VAL A 114 8.36 9.72 31.13
CA VAL A 114 8.90 10.49 30.01
C VAL A 114 7.82 10.71 28.95
N HIS A 115 8.04 11.70 28.07
CA HIS A 115 7.10 11.96 26.96
C HIS A 115 6.96 10.74 26.03
N HIS A 116 5.89 10.67 25.30
CA HIS A 116 5.51 9.57 24.40
C HIS A 116 5.26 8.24 25.13
N THR A 117 5.09 8.23 26.46
CA THR A 117 4.69 7.06 27.26
C THR A 117 3.32 7.29 27.90
N LEU A 118 2.75 6.27 28.51
CA LEU A 118 1.50 6.41 29.28
C LEU A 118 1.75 7.02 30.69
N GLY A 119 3.00 7.35 31.05
CA GLY A 119 3.36 8.01 32.29
C GLY A 119 3.43 7.09 33.52
N ASP A 120 3.29 5.78 33.34
CA ASP A 120 3.28 4.77 34.42
C ASP A 120 4.66 4.10 34.63
N GLY A 121 5.67 4.48 33.82
CA GLY A 121 6.99 3.90 33.87
C GLY A 121 7.10 2.50 33.24
N GLU A 122 6.10 2.08 32.48
CA GLU A 122 6.11 0.82 31.72
C GLU A 122 6.29 1.11 30.22
N PHE A 123 7.25 0.44 29.59
CA PHE A 123 7.63 0.66 28.20
C PHE A 123 7.24 -0.49 27.26
N GLY A 124 6.52 -1.50 27.75
CA GLY A 124 6.11 -2.67 26.98
C GLY A 124 4.73 -2.56 26.33
N HIS A 125 3.93 -1.52 26.67
CA HIS A 125 2.54 -1.43 26.21
C HIS A 125 2.38 -1.46 24.70
N PHE A 126 3.16 -0.66 23.98
CA PHE A 126 3.00 -0.49 22.54
C PHE A 126 3.51 -1.72 21.75
N LEU A 127 4.59 -2.35 22.23
CA LEU A 127 5.03 -3.66 21.71
C LEU A 127 3.91 -4.72 21.85
N ALA A 128 3.20 -4.71 22.98
CA ALA A 128 2.07 -5.63 23.18
C ALA A 128 0.92 -5.36 22.22
N MET A 129 0.62 -4.08 21.93
CA MET A 129 -0.44 -3.69 20.98
C MET A 129 -0.16 -4.14 19.54
N HIS A 130 1.11 -4.38 19.17
CA HIS A 130 1.50 -4.89 17.85
C HIS A 130 1.51 -6.43 17.77
N ALA A 131 1.10 -7.14 18.85
CA ALA A 131 1.22 -8.59 18.93
C ALA A 131 0.49 -9.34 17.81
N ASP A 132 -0.73 -8.93 17.52
CA ASP A 132 -1.63 -9.64 16.62
C ASP A 132 -1.51 -9.19 15.15
N ILE A 133 -0.70 -8.14 14.90
CA ILE A 133 -0.54 -7.54 13.57
C ILE A 133 0.90 -7.60 13.05
N THR A 134 1.76 -8.41 13.68
CA THR A 134 3.14 -8.63 13.25
C THR A 134 3.54 -10.09 13.38
N CYS A 135 4.28 -10.61 12.40
CA CYS A 135 4.73 -12.02 12.40
C CYS A 135 5.94 -12.26 13.34
N ALA A 136 6.73 -11.21 13.58
CA ALA A 136 7.90 -11.26 14.46
C ALA A 136 8.13 -9.90 15.10
N ARG A 137 8.59 -9.94 16.36
CA ARG A 137 8.89 -8.73 17.14
C ARG A 137 10.16 -8.92 17.94
N ALA A 138 10.91 -7.83 18.13
CA ALA A 138 12.07 -7.82 19.03
C ALA A 138 12.25 -6.49 19.74
N VAL A 139 12.68 -6.56 21.00
CA VAL A 139 13.29 -5.46 21.73
C VAL A 139 14.79 -5.63 21.59
N LEU A 140 15.45 -4.68 20.94
CA LEU A 140 16.87 -4.77 20.65
C LEU A 140 17.71 -4.31 21.85
N THR A 141 18.77 -5.06 22.11
CA THR A 141 19.83 -4.75 23.08
C THR A 141 21.18 -4.90 22.40
N SER A 142 22.27 -4.38 23.00
CA SER A 142 23.62 -4.58 22.44
C SER A 142 23.98 -6.05 22.24
N ASP A 143 23.43 -6.95 23.06
CA ASP A 143 23.81 -8.36 23.06
C ASP A 143 23.00 -9.20 22.07
N ASN A 144 21.75 -8.79 21.75
CA ASN A 144 20.87 -9.57 20.90
C ASN A 144 20.61 -8.96 19.51
N ALA A 145 20.97 -7.67 19.29
CA ALA A 145 20.51 -6.90 18.15
C ALA A 145 20.79 -7.56 16.80
N VAL A 146 22.00 -8.05 16.59
CA VAL A 146 22.40 -8.70 15.32
C VAL A 146 21.51 -9.90 15.02
N ALA A 147 21.37 -10.81 15.97
CA ALA A 147 20.58 -12.03 15.80
C ALA A 147 19.07 -11.74 15.66
N GLU A 148 18.55 -10.80 16.44
CA GLU A 148 17.13 -10.45 16.42
C GLU A 148 16.73 -9.67 15.17
N ILE A 149 17.58 -8.76 14.68
CA ILE A 149 17.38 -8.08 13.39
C ILE A 149 17.29 -9.12 12.30
N ASP A 150 18.29 -10.00 12.16
CA ASP A 150 18.32 -11.04 11.14
C ASP A 150 17.08 -11.95 11.23
N ARG A 151 16.71 -12.39 12.44
CA ARG A 151 15.52 -13.22 12.67
C ARG A 151 14.21 -12.55 12.24
N VAL A 152 14.00 -11.29 12.64
CA VAL A 152 12.77 -10.57 12.31
C VAL A 152 12.69 -10.31 10.81
N LEU A 153 13.79 -9.89 10.18
CA LEU A 153 13.83 -9.60 8.74
C LEU A 153 13.58 -10.87 7.90
N VAL A 154 14.15 -12.00 8.30
CA VAL A 154 13.88 -13.30 7.65
C VAL A 154 12.41 -13.68 7.80
N ALA A 155 11.83 -13.52 8.98
CA ALA A 155 10.41 -13.82 9.21
C ALA A 155 9.49 -12.93 8.36
N VAL A 156 9.78 -11.61 8.28
CA VAL A 156 9.02 -10.65 7.44
C VAL A 156 9.05 -11.05 5.98
N ARG A 157 10.24 -11.38 5.46
CA ARG A 157 10.42 -11.81 4.08
C ARG A 157 9.68 -13.12 3.77
N ASP A 158 9.89 -14.13 4.60
CA ASP A 158 9.42 -15.50 4.32
C ASP A 158 7.92 -15.66 4.57
N GLN A 159 7.36 -15.01 5.59
CA GLN A 159 5.92 -15.02 5.88
C GLN A 159 5.13 -13.97 5.11
N ARG A 160 5.82 -12.99 4.49
CA ARG A 160 5.21 -11.86 3.78
C ARG A 160 4.25 -11.06 4.67
N LEU A 161 4.63 -10.84 5.90
CA LEU A 161 3.85 -10.13 6.92
C LEU A 161 4.71 -9.05 7.59
N PRO A 162 4.13 -8.02 8.22
CA PRO A 162 4.88 -7.02 8.94
C PRO A 162 5.67 -7.59 10.13
N GLY A 163 6.80 -6.97 10.42
CA GLY A 163 7.60 -7.22 11.64
C GLY A 163 7.87 -5.94 12.41
N TYR A 164 8.26 -6.07 13.68
CA TYR A 164 8.46 -4.94 14.58
C TYR A 164 9.82 -5.03 15.29
N LEU A 165 10.57 -3.93 15.25
CA LEU A 165 11.86 -3.78 15.91
C LEU A 165 11.83 -2.55 16.84
N LEU A 166 11.91 -2.74 18.15
CA LEU A 166 12.07 -1.66 19.12
C LEU A 166 13.56 -1.36 19.30
N LEU A 167 14.00 -0.21 18.80
CA LEU A 167 15.40 0.21 18.83
C LEU A 167 15.58 1.41 19.76
N ALA A 168 16.12 1.15 20.94
CA ALA A 168 16.43 2.23 21.90
C ALA A 168 17.60 3.09 21.41
N ALA A 169 17.56 4.39 21.72
CA ALA A 169 18.53 5.37 21.24
C ALA A 169 20.00 5.03 21.61
N ASP A 170 20.25 4.49 22.80
CA ASP A 170 21.59 4.05 23.23
C ASP A 170 22.02 2.73 22.57
N VAL A 171 21.08 1.89 22.13
CA VAL A 171 21.36 0.64 21.42
C VAL A 171 21.69 0.91 19.94
N ALA A 172 21.06 1.89 19.31
CA ALA A 172 21.33 2.23 17.92
C ALA A 172 22.82 2.48 17.64
N GLU A 173 23.50 3.15 18.57
CA GLU A 173 24.92 3.50 18.49
C GLU A 173 25.86 2.45 19.12
N ALA A 174 25.31 1.38 19.70
CA ALA A 174 26.12 0.33 20.31
C ALA A 174 26.99 -0.36 19.24
N PRO A 175 28.31 -0.54 19.52
CA PRO A 175 29.18 -1.19 18.57
C PRO A 175 28.87 -2.70 18.49
N VAL A 176 28.85 -3.21 17.26
CA VAL A 176 28.67 -4.64 16.98
C VAL A 176 29.73 -5.12 15.99
N GLU A 177 29.94 -6.42 15.93
CA GLU A 177 30.79 -7.01 14.90
C GLU A 177 30.05 -6.95 13.54
N GLN A 178 30.75 -6.53 12.50
CA GLN A 178 30.21 -6.49 11.17
C GLN A 178 29.99 -7.92 10.64
N VAL A 179 28.76 -8.28 10.38
CA VAL A 179 28.40 -9.58 9.80
C VAL A 179 28.38 -9.47 8.28
N THR A 180 29.26 -10.24 7.64
CA THR A 180 29.39 -10.30 6.16
C THR A 180 28.68 -11.52 5.55
N THR A 181 28.24 -12.46 6.38
CA THR A 181 27.47 -13.61 5.92
C THR A 181 26.08 -13.14 5.50
N PRO A 182 25.63 -13.44 4.26
CA PRO A 182 24.30 -13.09 3.81
C PRO A 182 23.19 -13.72 4.67
N LEU A 183 22.04 -13.10 4.68
CA LEU A 183 20.81 -13.70 5.25
C LEU A 183 20.54 -15.05 4.56
N PRO A 184 19.98 -16.03 5.27
CA PRO A 184 19.62 -17.32 4.66
C PRO A 184 18.68 -17.09 3.48
N PRO A 185 18.76 -17.93 2.42
CA PRO A 185 17.87 -17.79 1.27
C PRO A 185 16.41 -17.97 1.70
N PRO A 186 15.45 -17.42 0.94
CA PRO A 186 14.02 -17.60 1.21
C PRO A 186 13.67 -19.10 1.27
N VAL A 187 12.83 -19.45 2.24
CA VAL A 187 12.30 -20.80 2.38
C VAL A 187 10.90 -20.86 1.75
N ASP A 188 10.73 -21.75 0.77
CA ASP A 188 9.39 -22.07 0.29
C ASP A 188 8.69 -22.95 1.32
N GLY A 189 7.70 -22.38 2.00
CA GLY A 189 6.88 -23.08 3.01
C GLY A 189 5.84 -24.03 2.43
N THR A 190 5.84 -24.27 1.11
CA THR A 190 4.89 -25.16 0.45
C THR A 190 5.09 -26.61 0.90
N ASP A 191 4.00 -27.22 1.35
CA ASP A 191 3.97 -28.67 1.58
C ASP A 191 3.90 -29.41 0.23
N PRO A 192 4.88 -30.28 -0.09
CA PRO A 192 4.89 -31.03 -1.34
C PRO A 192 3.67 -31.94 -1.52
N GLU A 193 3.11 -32.49 -0.46
CA GLU A 193 1.90 -33.35 -0.53
C GLU A 193 0.66 -32.51 -0.83
N ALA A 194 0.52 -31.34 -0.19
CA ALA A 194 -0.55 -30.39 -0.48
C ALA A 194 -0.48 -29.89 -1.93
N LEU A 195 0.72 -29.55 -2.42
CA LEU A 195 0.93 -29.14 -3.81
C LEU A 195 0.61 -30.27 -4.80
N ALA A 196 1.02 -31.49 -4.52
CA ALA A 196 0.68 -32.66 -5.34
C ALA A 196 -0.82 -32.92 -5.37
N GLY A 197 -1.48 -32.85 -4.23
CA GLY A 197 -2.94 -32.98 -4.11
C GLY A 197 -3.69 -31.88 -4.89
N PHE A 198 -3.21 -30.63 -4.81
CA PHE A 198 -3.71 -29.52 -5.59
C PHE A 198 -3.61 -29.77 -7.11
N THR A 199 -2.42 -30.14 -7.60
CA THR A 199 -2.18 -30.36 -9.04
C THR A 199 -2.98 -31.54 -9.61
N GLN A 200 -3.19 -32.62 -8.82
CA GLN A 200 -4.03 -33.75 -9.24
C GLN A 200 -5.51 -33.37 -9.39
N ARG A 201 -6.00 -32.41 -8.62
CA ARG A 201 -7.42 -32.04 -8.60
C ARG A 201 -7.81 -31.02 -9.67
N ILE A 202 -6.86 -30.20 -10.12
CA ILE A 202 -7.06 -29.15 -11.13
C ILE A 202 -7.70 -29.68 -12.41
N THR A 203 -7.32 -30.87 -12.87
CA THR A 203 -7.79 -31.45 -14.14
C THR A 203 -9.30 -31.70 -14.16
N ARG A 204 -10.02 -31.56 -13.04
CA ARG A 204 -11.43 -31.88 -12.90
C ARG A 204 -12.32 -30.70 -12.47
N SER A 205 -11.76 -29.53 -12.22
CA SER A 205 -12.53 -28.37 -11.76
C SER A 205 -12.40 -27.20 -12.73
N ARG A 206 -13.46 -26.37 -12.77
CA ARG A 206 -13.50 -25.12 -13.54
C ARG A 206 -13.06 -23.90 -12.74
N THR A 207 -12.96 -24.01 -11.42
CA THR A 207 -12.59 -22.91 -10.52
C THR A 207 -11.40 -23.30 -9.69
N ILE A 208 -10.39 -22.44 -9.71
CA ILE A 208 -9.16 -22.52 -8.91
C ILE A 208 -9.04 -21.19 -8.19
N GLU A 209 -8.87 -21.23 -6.89
CA GLU A 209 -8.62 -20.06 -6.05
C GLU A 209 -7.20 -20.18 -5.48
N LEU A 210 -6.41 -19.12 -5.60
CA LEU A 210 -5.05 -19.05 -5.08
C LEU A 210 -5.00 -17.97 -4.00
N GLY A 211 -4.80 -18.41 -2.76
CA GLY A 211 -4.53 -17.54 -1.62
C GLY A 211 -3.04 -17.33 -1.40
N ALA A 212 -2.67 -16.60 -0.37
CA ALA A 212 -1.27 -16.32 -0.03
C ALA A 212 -0.49 -17.60 0.33
N ASP A 213 -1.13 -18.53 1.04
CA ASP A 213 -0.55 -19.75 1.59
C ASP A 213 -1.44 -20.98 1.38
N ALA A 214 -2.51 -20.86 0.63
CA ALA A 214 -3.43 -21.96 0.32
C ALA A 214 -3.93 -21.87 -1.12
N ALA A 215 -4.21 -23.04 -1.71
CA ALA A 215 -4.85 -23.14 -3.01
C ALA A 215 -6.10 -24.03 -2.91
N SER A 216 -7.19 -23.64 -3.57
CA SER A 216 -8.44 -24.39 -3.56
C SER A 216 -8.87 -24.79 -4.97
N VAL A 217 -9.46 -25.96 -5.10
CA VAL A 217 -10.01 -26.49 -6.36
C VAL A 217 -11.42 -27.03 -6.07
N GLY A 218 -12.42 -26.27 -6.48
CA GLY A 218 -13.80 -26.52 -6.07
C GLY A 218 -13.93 -26.40 -4.54
N ALA A 219 -14.46 -27.44 -3.88
CA ALA A 219 -14.64 -27.46 -2.42
C ALA A 219 -13.43 -27.99 -1.63
N ALA A 220 -12.29 -28.29 -2.29
CA ALA A 220 -11.11 -28.82 -1.62
C ALA A 220 -10.03 -27.75 -1.50
N THR A 221 -9.52 -27.54 -0.28
CA THR A 221 -8.42 -26.65 0.05
C THR A 221 -7.14 -27.43 0.34
N PHE A 222 -6.02 -26.96 -0.16
CA PHE A 222 -4.68 -27.49 0.02
C PHE A 222 -3.82 -26.42 0.68
N ALA A 223 -3.28 -26.70 1.84
CA ALA A 223 -2.45 -25.80 2.62
C ALA A 223 -1.39 -26.59 3.42
N PRO A 224 -0.18 -26.07 3.60
CA PRO A 224 0.30 -24.84 2.96
C PRO A 224 0.70 -25.02 1.48
N VAL A 225 0.18 -24.16 0.62
CA VAL A 225 0.60 -24.02 -0.78
C VAL A 225 0.81 -22.54 -1.05
N THR A 226 2.05 -22.12 -1.19
CA THR A 226 2.39 -20.69 -1.35
C THR A 226 1.95 -20.16 -2.71
N LEU A 227 1.60 -18.88 -2.75
CA LEU A 227 1.20 -18.22 -3.99
C LEU A 227 2.26 -18.31 -5.11
N PRO A 228 3.59 -18.26 -4.87
CA PRO A 228 4.59 -18.51 -5.90
C PRO A 228 4.60 -19.95 -6.42
N ALA A 229 4.37 -20.95 -5.55
CA ALA A 229 4.45 -22.36 -5.92
C ALA A 229 3.24 -22.82 -6.76
N ALA A 230 2.04 -22.33 -6.47
CA ALA A 230 0.83 -22.74 -7.18
C ALA A 230 0.86 -22.40 -8.69
N PRO A 231 1.15 -21.17 -9.15
CA PRO A 231 1.31 -20.85 -10.57
C PRO A 231 2.46 -21.60 -11.24
N ALA A 232 3.58 -21.82 -10.54
CA ALA A 232 4.71 -22.60 -11.07
C ALA A 232 4.30 -24.04 -11.37
N ALA A 233 3.49 -24.65 -10.49
CA ALA A 233 2.95 -25.99 -10.71
C ALA A 233 1.86 -26.04 -11.80
N LEU A 234 1.13 -24.93 -12.01
CA LEU A 234 0.13 -24.81 -13.09
C LEU A 234 0.74 -24.63 -14.47
N ALA A 235 1.86 -23.93 -14.59
CA ALA A 235 2.47 -23.55 -15.86
C ALA A 235 2.66 -24.74 -16.85
N PRO A 236 3.20 -25.92 -16.45
CA PRO A 236 3.32 -27.07 -17.36
C PRO A 236 1.96 -27.64 -17.79
N LEU A 237 0.96 -27.59 -16.90
CA LEU A 237 -0.40 -28.07 -17.20
C LEU A 237 -1.08 -27.14 -18.22
N VAL A 238 -0.95 -25.83 -18.04
CA VAL A 238 -1.45 -24.82 -18.97
C VAL A 238 -0.75 -24.92 -20.34
N ALA A 239 0.56 -25.14 -20.36
CA ALA A 239 1.33 -25.31 -21.59
C ALA A 239 0.94 -26.59 -22.37
N ALA A 240 0.46 -27.62 -21.69
CA ALA A 240 -0.01 -28.86 -22.29
C ALA A 240 -1.48 -28.78 -22.81
N LEU A 241 -2.20 -27.72 -22.45
CA LEU A 241 -3.54 -27.51 -23.01
C LEU A 241 -3.41 -27.10 -24.49
N PRO A 242 -4.27 -27.61 -25.41
CA PRO A 242 -4.34 -27.07 -26.75
C PRO A 242 -4.56 -25.56 -26.60
N ALA A 243 -3.79 -24.78 -27.38
CA ALA A 243 -3.98 -23.34 -27.43
C ALA A 243 -5.47 -23.09 -27.74
N ALA A 244 -6.29 -22.97 -26.69
CA ALA A 244 -7.62 -22.44 -26.85
C ALA A 244 -7.38 -21.07 -27.48
N ALA A 245 -7.97 -20.81 -28.64
CA ALA A 245 -8.16 -19.45 -29.07
C ALA A 245 -8.64 -18.72 -27.81
N ALA A 246 -7.84 -17.79 -27.30
CA ALA A 246 -8.29 -16.98 -26.18
C ALA A 246 -9.72 -16.61 -26.56
N PRO A 247 -10.76 -16.95 -25.75
CA PRO A 247 -12.09 -16.55 -26.11
C PRO A 247 -11.94 -15.09 -26.45
N ASP A 248 -12.39 -14.69 -27.66
CA ASP A 248 -12.39 -13.27 -28.01
C ASP A 248 -12.92 -12.62 -26.75
N ALA A 249 -11.98 -12.05 -26.01
CA ALA A 249 -12.38 -11.43 -24.75
C ALA A 249 -13.47 -10.49 -25.22
N PRO A 250 -14.67 -10.53 -24.62
CA PRO A 250 -15.75 -9.69 -25.07
C PRO A 250 -15.10 -8.34 -25.31
N ALA A 251 -15.08 -7.90 -26.56
CA ALA A 251 -14.57 -6.58 -26.90
C ALA A 251 -15.19 -5.71 -25.82
N ALA A 252 -14.37 -4.99 -25.06
CA ALA A 252 -14.91 -4.02 -24.11
C ALA A 252 -16.05 -3.38 -24.86
N PRO A 253 -17.32 -3.45 -24.39
CA PRO A 253 -18.47 -3.07 -25.18
C PRO A 253 -18.02 -1.83 -25.87
N GLY A 254 -18.01 -1.82 -27.22
CA GLY A 254 -17.36 -0.77 -27.99
C GLY A 254 -18.03 0.53 -27.57
N ALA A 255 -17.55 1.08 -26.48
CA ALA A 255 -18.06 2.28 -25.88
C ALA A 255 -17.75 3.34 -26.92
N THR A 256 -18.76 3.70 -27.72
CA THR A 256 -18.68 4.88 -28.57
C THR A 256 -18.29 5.99 -27.59
N ALA A 257 -17.14 6.64 -27.82
CA ALA A 257 -16.72 7.74 -26.97
C ALA A 257 -17.89 8.69 -26.75
N ALA A 258 -18.19 9.03 -25.52
CA ALA A 258 -19.27 9.96 -25.20
C ALA A 258 -19.05 11.28 -25.94
N ALA A 259 -20.11 11.98 -26.31
CA ALA A 259 -19.98 13.32 -26.88
C ALA A 259 -19.31 14.25 -25.90
N ASP A 260 -18.57 15.26 -26.41
CA ASP A 260 -17.73 16.12 -25.55
C ASP A 260 -18.51 16.89 -24.49
N ASP A 261 -19.78 17.23 -24.78
CA ASP A 261 -20.70 17.95 -23.90
C ASP A 261 -21.50 17.04 -22.95
N THR A 262 -21.29 15.72 -23.01
CA THR A 262 -21.94 14.75 -22.10
C THR A 262 -21.48 15.01 -20.65
N PRO A 263 -22.40 15.29 -19.70
CA PRO A 263 -22.05 15.37 -18.30
C PRO A 263 -21.40 14.07 -17.80
N LEU A 264 -20.44 14.17 -16.88
CA LEU A 264 -19.82 12.98 -16.31
C LEU A 264 -20.82 12.22 -15.41
N ASP A 265 -20.83 10.90 -15.60
CA ASP A 265 -21.36 9.90 -14.70
C ASP A 265 -20.30 8.82 -14.46
N GLN A 266 -20.59 7.84 -13.60
CA GLN A 266 -19.62 6.78 -13.26
C GLN A 266 -19.19 5.98 -14.50
N ASP A 267 -20.10 5.63 -15.38
CA ASP A 267 -19.80 4.83 -16.58
C ASP A 267 -18.91 5.59 -17.56
N THR A 268 -19.22 6.85 -17.81
CA THR A 268 -18.43 7.73 -18.66
C THR A 268 -17.05 7.97 -18.06
N LEU A 269 -16.98 8.27 -16.75
CA LEU A 269 -15.73 8.49 -16.04
C LEU A 269 -14.77 7.30 -16.20
N TRP A 270 -15.23 6.09 -15.88
CA TRP A 270 -14.34 4.91 -15.90
C TRP A 270 -14.00 4.48 -17.31
N THR A 271 -14.87 4.70 -18.26
CA THR A 271 -14.60 4.46 -19.69
C THR A 271 -13.47 5.37 -20.19
N GLU A 272 -13.54 6.67 -19.94
CA GLU A 272 -12.51 7.62 -20.37
C GLU A 272 -11.18 7.43 -19.61
N VAL A 273 -11.24 7.17 -18.31
CA VAL A 273 -10.04 6.86 -17.52
C VAL A 273 -9.35 5.60 -18.03
N SER A 274 -10.10 4.50 -18.24
CA SER A 274 -9.53 3.25 -18.72
C SER A 274 -8.90 3.39 -20.12
N ALA A 275 -9.49 4.19 -21.00
CA ALA A 275 -8.97 4.49 -22.32
C ALA A 275 -7.68 5.32 -22.30
N ALA A 276 -7.46 6.13 -21.27
CA ALA A 276 -6.28 6.98 -21.10
C ALA A 276 -5.09 6.28 -20.43
N LEU A 277 -5.29 5.07 -19.90
CA LEU A 277 -4.21 4.28 -19.29
C LEU A 277 -3.20 3.81 -20.35
N ARG A 278 -1.94 3.70 -19.94
CA ARG A 278 -0.83 3.32 -20.81
C ARG A 278 -0.19 2.03 -20.33
N ALA A 279 0.43 1.31 -21.25
CA ALA A 279 1.25 0.15 -20.89
C ALA A 279 2.33 0.56 -19.88
N GLY A 280 2.42 -0.20 -18.79
CA GLY A 280 3.39 0.05 -17.74
C GLY A 280 2.96 1.05 -16.66
N ASP A 281 1.77 1.66 -16.73
CA ASP A 281 1.26 2.48 -15.61
C ASP A 281 1.14 1.66 -14.32
N ILE A 282 1.21 2.35 -13.18
CA ILE A 282 0.84 1.80 -11.88
C ILE A 282 -0.46 2.48 -11.45
N VAL A 283 -1.56 1.74 -11.51
CA VAL A 283 -2.91 2.24 -11.19
C VAL A 283 -3.24 1.90 -9.75
N LEU A 284 -3.54 2.91 -8.96
CA LEU A 284 -4.04 2.76 -7.60
C LEU A 284 -5.51 3.18 -7.58
N ALA A 285 -6.39 2.28 -7.15
CA ALA A 285 -7.82 2.58 -7.02
C ALA A 285 -8.22 2.44 -5.55
N ASP A 286 -8.70 3.57 -4.98
CA ASP A 286 -9.11 3.58 -3.57
C ASP A 286 -10.41 2.82 -3.37
N GLN A 287 -10.59 2.29 -2.18
CA GLN A 287 -11.76 1.51 -1.82
C GLN A 287 -13.04 2.36 -1.96
N GLY A 288 -14.04 1.81 -2.61
CA GLY A 288 -15.28 2.49 -2.93
C GLY A 288 -15.57 2.54 -4.43
N THR A 289 -16.18 3.61 -4.91
CA THR A 289 -16.59 3.75 -6.32
C THR A 289 -15.43 3.62 -7.29
N CYS A 290 -14.22 4.05 -6.90
CA CYS A 290 -13.03 3.96 -7.75
C CYS A 290 -12.59 2.51 -7.99
N PHE A 291 -12.48 1.71 -6.93
CA PHE A 291 -12.08 0.30 -7.04
C PHE A 291 -13.09 -0.51 -7.85
N TYR A 292 -14.37 -0.37 -7.49
CA TYR A 292 -15.44 -1.12 -8.15
C TYR A 292 -15.74 -0.63 -9.56
N GLY A 293 -15.58 0.67 -9.83
CA GLY A 293 -15.78 1.25 -11.15
C GLY A 293 -14.71 0.81 -12.15
N MET A 294 -13.46 0.68 -11.70
CA MET A 294 -12.36 0.18 -12.54
C MET A 294 -12.34 -1.35 -12.71
N ALA A 295 -12.94 -2.11 -11.80
CA ALA A 295 -12.85 -3.57 -11.80
C ALA A 295 -13.34 -4.25 -13.11
N PRO A 296 -14.39 -3.78 -13.81
CA PRO A 296 -14.84 -4.36 -15.08
C PRO A 296 -13.94 -4.02 -16.28
N HIS A 297 -13.07 -3.00 -16.17
CA HIS A 297 -12.31 -2.49 -17.30
C HIS A 297 -11.03 -3.30 -17.55
N ARG A 298 -10.71 -3.51 -18.82
CA ARG A 298 -9.45 -4.10 -19.23
C ARG A 298 -8.31 -3.09 -19.10
N LEU A 299 -7.27 -3.49 -18.43
CA LEU A 299 -6.06 -2.68 -18.31
C LEU A 299 -5.05 -3.02 -19.41
N PRO A 300 -4.29 -2.04 -19.92
CA PRO A 300 -3.19 -2.30 -20.85
C PRO A 300 -2.16 -3.27 -20.30
N SER A 301 -1.42 -3.95 -21.20
CA SER A 301 -0.36 -4.87 -20.80
C SER A 301 0.71 -4.19 -19.97
N GLY A 302 1.18 -4.87 -18.92
CA GLY A 302 2.22 -4.36 -18.01
C GLY A 302 1.74 -3.34 -16.97
N VAL A 303 0.45 -3.02 -16.92
CA VAL A 303 -0.13 -2.25 -15.82
C VAL A 303 -0.04 -3.07 -14.53
N THR A 304 0.37 -2.41 -13.45
CA THR A 304 0.25 -2.93 -12.09
C THR A 304 -0.96 -2.28 -11.45
N PHE A 305 -1.89 -3.06 -10.92
CA PHE A 305 -3.07 -2.56 -10.23
C PHE A 305 -2.91 -2.74 -8.71
N VAL A 306 -3.10 -1.67 -7.94
CA VAL A 306 -2.94 -1.65 -6.49
C VAL A 306 -4.24 -1.20 -5.84
N GLY A 307 -4.70 -1.94 -4.88
CA GLY A 307 -5.83 -1.62 -4.03
C GLY A 307 -5.67 -2.31 -2.67
N GLN A 308 -6.58 -2.04 -1.76
CA GLN A 308 -6.62 -2.66 -0.44
C GLN A 308 -8.03 -3.19 -0.15
N PRO A 309 -8.46 -4.24 -0.88
CA PRO A 309 -9.86 -4.67 -0.84
C PRO A 309 -10.28 -5.38 0.45
N LEU A 310 -9.35 -6.00 1.18
CA LEU A 310 -9.65 -6.73 2.41
C LEU A 310 -9.67 -5.81 3.63
N TRP A 311 -8.59 -5.05 3.85
CA TRP A 311 -8.52 -4.09 4.96
C TRP A 311 -9.41 -2.87 4.74
N ALA A 312 -9.55 -2.45 3.49
CA ALA A 312 -10.49 -1.44 3.01
C ALA A 312 -10.40 -0.06 3.70
N SER A 313 -9.20 0.34 4.11
CA SER A 313 -8.97 1.66 4.70
C SER A 313 -9.02 2.73 3.60
N ILE A 314 -10.06 3.56 3.62
CA ILE A 314 -10.18 4.68 2.67
C ILE A 314 -9.01 5.66 2.84
N GLY A 315 -8.54 6.21 1.73
CA GLY A 315 -7.38 7.11 1.71
C GLY A 315 -6.03 6.40 1.68
N TYR A 316 -5.98 5.05 1.78
CA TYR A 316 -4.75 4.27 1.70
C TYR A 316 -3.97 4.53 0.41
N THR A 317 -4.65 4.59 -0.73
CA THR A 317 -4.00 4.63 -2.04
C THR A 317 -3.23 5.93 -2.30
N LEU A 318 -3.60 7.02 -1.63
CA LEU A 318 -2.94 8.31 -1.84
C LEU A 318 -1.49 8.31 -1.31
N PRO A 319 -1.19 7.93 -0.05
CA PRO A 319 0.20 7.76 0.36
C PRO A 319 0.87 6.54 -0.30
N ALA A 320 0.13 5.49 -0.64
CA ALA A 320 0.68 4.36 -1.39
C ALA A 320 1.21 4.79 -2.78
N LEU A 321 0.62 5.84 -3.39
CA LEU A 321 1.15 6.45 -4.61
C LEU A 321 2.61 6.92 -4.44
N LEU A 322 2.93 7.57 -3.31
CA LEU A 322 4.32 7.93 -2.98
C LEU A 322 5.21 6.69 -2.97
N GLY A 323 4.74 5.61 -2.33
CA GLY A 323 5.46 4.34 -2.23
C GLY A 323 5.75 3.72 -3.60
N VAL A 324 4.72 3.54 -4.44
CA VAL A 324 4.88 2.90 -5.75
C VAL A 324 5.71 3.74 -6.72
N CYS A 325 5.56 5.06 -6.72
CA CYS A 325 6.36 5.94 -7.57
C CYS A 325 7.84 5.93 -7.19
N THR A 326 8.17 5.85 -5.89
CA THR A 326 9.55 5.72 -5.44
C THR A 326 10.12 4.31 -5.66
N ALA A 327 9.27 3.28 -5.64
CA ALA A 327 9.67 1.89 -5.89
C ALA A 327 9.99 1.62 -7.37
N ALA A 328 9.33 2.30 -8.29
CA ALA A 328 9.44 2.10 -9.73
C ALA A 328 9.70 3.43 -10.48
N PRO A 329 10.89 4.02 -10.36
CA PRO A 329 11.24 5.23 -11.07
C PRO A 329 11.04 5.06 -12.58
N GLY A 330 10.43 6.05 -13.24
CA GLY A 330 10.15 6.02 -14.67
C GLY A 330 8.84 5.33 -15.07
N ARG A 331 8.06 4.81 -14.11
CA ARG A 331 6.66 4.41 -14.33
C ARG A 331 5.72 5.49 -13.77
N ARG A 332 4.69 5.82 -14.53
CA ARG A 332 3.69 6.80 -14.11
C ARG A 332 2.74 6.18 -13.07
N GLY A 333 2.58 6.85 -11.92
CA GLY A 333 1.52 6.55 -10.96
C GLY A 333 0.18 7.16 -11.42
N VAL A 334 -0.89 6.39 -11.41
CA VAL A 334 -2.25 6.86 -11.68
C VAL A 334 -3.11 6.54 -10.47
N LEU A 335 -3.52 7.56 -9.73
CA LEU A 335 -4.35 7.44 -8.54
C LEU A 335 -5.80 7.78 -8.87
N LEU A 336 -6.71 6.89 -8.50
CA LEU A 336 -8.15 7.03 -8.60
C LEU A 336 -8.71 7.01 -7.19
N ILE A 337 -9.26 8.14 -6.71
CA ILE A 337 -9.67 8.29 -5.31
C ILE A 337 -10.91 9.15 -5.18
N GLY A 338 -11.86 8.76 -4.33
CA GLY A 338 -13.02 9.58 -3.99
C GLY A 338 -12.64 10.78 -3.12
N ASP A 339 -13.44 11.83 -3.17
CA ASP A 339 -13.24 13.07 -2.42
C ASP A 339 -13.17 12.84 -0.91
N GLY A 340 -14.10 12.05 -0.33
CA GLY A 340 -14.10 11.72 1.09
C GLY A 340 -12.88 10.91 1.52
N ALA A 341 -12.45 9.95 0.71
CA ALA A 341 -11.24 9.17 0.95
C ALA A 341 -9.98 10.05 0.87
N ALA A 342 -9.90 10.92 -0.14
CA ALA A 342 -8.76 11.82 -0.33
C ALA A 342 -8.58 12.79 0.86
N GLN A 343 -9.68 13.26 1.48
CA GLN A 343 -9.62 14.15 2.64
C GLN A 343 -8.88 13.54 3.83
N THR A 344 -8.81 12.22 3.95
CA THR A 344 -8.16 11.56 5.08
C THR A 344 -6.63 11.64 5.04
N THR A 345 -6.03 11.75 3.84
CA THR A 345 -4.57 11.60 3.64
C THR A 345 -3.97 12.58 2.62
N VAL A 346 -4.74 13.59 2.17
CA VAL A 346 -4.39 14.52 1.08
C VAL A 346 -3.03 15.19 1.24
N GLN A 347 -2.62 15.46 2.48
CA GLN A 347 -1.37 16.15 2.77
C GLN A 347 -0.14 15.43 2.19
N GLU A 348 -0.20 14.12 1.92
CA GLU A 348 0.90 13.37 1.34
C GLU A 348 1.19 13.73 -0.13
N LEU A 349 0.24 14.34 -0.83
CA LEU A 349 0.49 14.90 -2.16
C LEU A 349 1.60 15.95 -2.14
N SER A 350 1.78 16.65 -1.02
CA SER A 350 2.89 17.59 -0.85
C SER A 350 4.26 16.90 -0.98
N THR A 351 4.39 15.68 -0.44
CA THR A 351 5.61 14.87 -0.55
C THR A 351 5.81 14.37 -1.98
N VAL A 352 4.75 13.91 -2.65
CA VAL A 352 4.80 13.51 -4.07
C VAL A 352 5.32 14.63 -4.95
N MET A 353 4.76 15.84 -4.78
CA MET A 353 5.18 17.03 -5.55
C MET A 353 6.59 17.51 -5.17
N ARG A 354 6.94 17.52 -3.87
CA ARG A 354 8.28 17.89 -3.38
C ARG A 354 9.38 17.01 -3.97
N LEU A 355 9.11 15.72 -4.16
CA LEU A 355 10.05 14.77 -4.76
C LEU A 355 10.01 14.78 -6.29
N GLY A 356 9.13 15.57 -6.91
CA GLY A 356 9.00 15.66 -8.37
C GLY A 356 8.56 14.34 -9.01
N LEU A 357 7.77 13.53 -8.31
CA LEU A 357 7.32 12.24 -8.81
C LEU A 357 6.20 12.43 -9.84
N PRO A 358 6.30 11.80 -11.03
CA PRO A 358 5.27 11.90 -12.05
C PRO A 358 4.01 11.14 -11.59
N ALA A 359 2.89 11.85 -11.52
CA ALA A 359 1.63 11.27 -11.09
C ALA A 359 0.42 11.93 -11.78
N LEU A 360 -0.56 11.11 -12.12
CA LEU A 360 -1.91 11.52 -12.50
C LEU A 360 -2.85 11.15 -11.36
N VAL A 361 -3.51 12.13 -10.77
CA VAL A 361 -4.48 11.95 -9.69
C VAL A 361 -5.86 12.33 -10.19
N VAL A 362 -6.80 11.40 -10.19
CA VAL A 362 -8.21 11.66 -10.49
C VAL A 362 -8.99 11.59 -9.19
N VAL A 363 -9.44 12.74 -8.71
CA VAL A 363 -10.34 12.84 -7.56
C VAL A 363 -11.77 12.79 -8.06
N VAL A 364 -12.50 11.78 -7.65
CA VAL A 364 -13.93 11.64 -7.95
C VAL A 364 -14.70 12.48 -6.94
N ASP A 365 -15.15 13.65 -7.39
CA ASP A 365 -15.90 14.61 -6.58
C ASP A 365 -17.40 14.29 -6.70
N ASN A 366 -17.88 13.44 -5.81
CA ASN A 366 -19.27 13.00 -5.72
C ASN A 366 -19.93 13.45 -4.38
N ASP A 367 -19.37 14.48 -3.75
CA ASP A 367 -19.93 15.14 -2.57
C ASP A 367 -20.13 14.18 -1.39
N GLY A 368 -19.15 13.28 -1.14
CA GLY A 368 -19.09 12.44 0.06
C GLY A 368 -19.12 10.92 -0.18
N TYR A 369 -19.73 10.18 0.76
CA TYR A 369 -19.64 8.72 0.82
C TYR A 369 -20.77 8.04 0.04
N THR A 370 -20.63 8.00 -1.30
CA THR A 370 -21.64 7.46 -2.22
C THR A 370 -21.92 5.97 -2.04
N VAL A 371 -20.93 5.17 -1.67
CA VAL A 371 -21.14 3.72 -1.43
C VAL A 371 -22.04 3.52 -0.20
N GLU A 372 -21.81 4.25 0.87
CA GLU A 372 -22.60 4.22 2.10
C GLU A 372 -24.03 4.72 1.85
N ARG A 373 -24.18 5.77 1.03
CA ARG A 373 -25.52 6.24 0.57
C ARG A 373 -26.29 5.13 -0.14
N ALA A 374 -25.62 4.39 -1.01
CA ALA A 374 -26.23 3.28 -1.75
C ALA A 374 -26.61 2.11 -0.82
N ILE A 375 -25.84 1.85 0.22
CA ILE A 375 -26.07 0.72 1.13
C ILE A 375 -27.19 1.00 2.12
N HIS A 376 -27.24 2.20 2.74
CA HIS A 376 -28.11 2.43 3.88
C HIS A 376 -29.11 3.57 3.71
N GLY A 377 -28.77 4.65 2.99
CA GLY A 377 -29.70 5.76 2.77
C GLY A 377 -29.00 6.98 2.16
N PRO A 378 -29.61 7.56 1.10
CA PRO A 378 -28.96 8.64 0.36
C PRO A 378 -28.89 9.97 1.14
N ASP A 379 -29.80 10.20 2.09
CA ASP A 379 -29.99 11.50 2.75
C ASP A 379 -29.44 11.54 4.18
N GLU A 380 -28.69 10.49 4.60
CA GLU A 380 -28.13 10.43 5.94
C GLU A 380 -26.94 11.39 6.09
N PRO A 381 -26.97 12.29 7.10
CA PRO A 381 -26.00 13.39 7.21
C PRO A 381 -24.56 12.92 7.51
N TYR A 382 -24.35 11.71 8.00
CA TYR A 382 -23.02 11.15 8.22
C TYR A 382 -22.32 10.76 6.92
N ASN A 383 -23.01 10.77 5.77
CA ASN A 383 -22.41 10.55 4.46
C ASN A 383 -21.92 11.85 3.80
N ASP A 384 -22.25 13.00 4.38
CA ASP A 384 -21.89 14.31 3.84
C ASP A 384 -20.52 14.74 4.34
N ILE A 385 -19.76 15.42 3.47
CA ILE A 385 -18.47 16.00 3.79
C ILE A 385 -18.43 17.47 3.40
N VAL A 386 -17.43 18.21 3.89
CA VAL A 386 -17.15 19.54 3.37
C VAL A 386 -16.53 19.43 1.99
N ARG A 387 -17.17 20.01 0.99
CA ARG A 387 -16.67 20.01 -0.38
C ARG A 387 -15.44 20.90 -0.50
N TRP A 388 -14.36 20.36 -1.04
CA TRP A 388 -13.12 21.08 -1.27
C TRP A 388 -12.96 21.47 -2.74
N ASP A 389 -12.24 22.58 -2.97
CA ASP A 389 -11.71 22.91 -4.29
C ASP A 389 -10.38 22.16 -4.50
N TRP A 390 -10.46 21.02 -5.16
CA TRP A 390 -9.28 20.18 -5.41
C TRP A 390 -8.33 20.81 -6.42
N THR A 391 -8.79 21.79 -7.23
CA THR A 391 -7.93 22.50 -8.18
C THR A 391 -6.91 23.40 -7.46
N ALA A 392 -7.17 23.78 -6.23
CA ALA A 392 -6.25 24.57 -5.41
C ALA A 392 -5.07 23.77 -4.81
N VAL A 393 -5.15 22.42 -4.79
CA VAL A 393 -4.17 21.55 -4.13
C VAL A 393 -2.73 21.77 -4.59
N PRO A 394 -2.38 21.86 -5.89
CA PRO A 394 -1.00 22.09 -6.30
C PRO A 394 -0.44 23.42 -5.77
N ALA A 395 -1.23 24.48 -5.79
CA ALA A 395 -0.80 25.79 -5.29
C ALA A 395 -0.66 25.78 -3.77
N MET A 396 -1.60 25.17 -3.04
CA MET A 396 -1.58 25.07 -1.58
C MET A 396 -0.37 24.30 -1.05
N PHE A 397 0.04 23.23 -1.75
CA PHE A 397 1.15 22.36 -1.34
C PHE A 397 2.50 22.70 -2.00
N GLY A 398 2.59 23.84 -2.70
CA GLY A 398 3.86 24.28 -3.27
C GLY A 398 4.34 23.47 -4.46
N GLY A 399 3.42 22.96 -5.30
CA GLY A 399 3.70 22.02 -6.39
C GLY A 399 4.58 22.56 -7.53
N GLY A 400 4.84 23.87 -7.58
CA GLY A 400 5.71 24.48 -8.58
C GLY A 400 5.16 24.43 -10.02
N ALA A 401 6.03 24.70 -11.00
CA ALA A 401 5.63 24.85 -12.41
C ALA A 401 5.22 23.52 -13.10
N ARG A 402 5.56 22.36 -12.50
CA ARG A 402 5.25 21.04 -13.05
C ARG A 402 4.06 20.37 -12.36
N ALA A 403 3.32 21.10 -11.54
CA ALA A 403 2.12 20.63 -10.91
C ALA A 403 0.91 21.42 -11.40
N ALA A 404 -0.07 20.75 -11.97
CA ALA A 404 -1.28 21.32 -12.50
C ALA A 404 -2.51 20.66 -11.92
N ALA A 405 -3.64 21.38 -11.92
CA ALA A 405 -4.94 20.80 -11.62
C ALA A 405 -5.99 21.31 -12.61
N VAL A 406 -6.96 20.46 -12.92
CA VAL A 406 -8.03 20.73 -13.89
C VAL A 406 -9.36 20.24 -13.31
N LEU A 407 -10.40 21.05 -13.47
CA LEU A 407 -11.79 20.65 -13.21
C LEU A 407 -12.37 20.00 -14.49
N ALA A 408 -13.03 18.89 -14.35
CA ALA A 408 -13.77 18.22 -15.41
C ALA A 408 -15.20 17.90 -14.96
N THR A 409 -16.18 18.35 -15.72
CA THR A 409 -17.62 18.13 -15.51
C THR A 409 -18.27 17.42 -16.69
N THR A 410 -17.55 17.32 -17.81
CA THR A 410 -18.00 16.68 -19.05
C THR A 410 -16.97 15.67 -19.57
N ALA A 411 -17.40 14.76 -20.42
CA ALA A 411 -16.54 13.76 -21.05
C ALA A 411 -15.39 14.40 -21.85
N GLY A 412 -15.66 15.48 -22.58
CA GLY A 412 -14.66 16.20 -23.35
C GLY A 412 -13.61 16.89 -22.47
N GLU A 413 -14.02 17.53 -21.37
CA GLU A 413 -13.10 18.14 -20.40
C GLU A 413 -12.21 17.09 -19.74
N LEU A 414 -12.79 15.96 -19.31
CA LEU A 414 -12.03 14.84 -18.74
C LEU A 414 -11.02 14.30 -19.75
N ARG A 415 -11.44 14.01 -20.97
CA ARG A 415 -10.57 13.49 -22.03
C ARG A 415 -9.42 14.44 -22.32
N ALA A 416 -9.70 15.74 -22.40
CA ALA A 416 -8.69 16.77 -22.61
C ALA A 416 -7.68 16.84 -21.44
N ALA A 417 -8.18 16.76 -20.19
CA ALA A 417 -7.35 16.76 -18.99
C ALA A 417 -6.43 15.52 -18.92
N LEU A 418 -6.97 14.33 -19.20
CA LEU A 418 -6.20 13.08 -19.21
C LEU A 418 -5.14 13.05 -20.33
N ALA A 419 -5.47 13.54 -21.52
CA ALA A 419 -4.54 13.64 -22.66
C ALA A 419 -3.46 14.70 -22.42
N GLY A 420 -3.81 15.80 -21.78
CA GLY A 420 -2.90 16.91 -21.46
C GLY A 420 -2.04 16.71 -20.21
N ALA A 421 -2.21 15.60 -19.48
CA ALA A 421 -1.43 15.32 -18.28
C ALA A 421 0.08 15.25 -18.58
N ASP A 422 0.89 16.02 -17.85
CA ASP A 422 2.36 16.04 -17.99
C ASP A 422 2.90 14.63 -17.63
N PRO A 423 3.55 13.93 -18.58
CA PRO A 423 4.07 12.57 -18.31
C PRO A 423 5.18 12.54 -17.27
N ASP A 424 5.86 13.66 -17.06
CA ASP A 424 6.96 13.81 -16.11
C ASP A 424 6.62 14.75 -14.95
N GLY A 425 5.37 15.18 -14.81
CA GLY A 425 4.88 16.10 -13.80
C GLY A 425 3.77 15.53 -12.96
N PHE A 426 3.19 16.38 -12.12
CA PHE A 426 2.01 16.08 -11.32
C PHE A 426 0.77 16.71 -11.95
N THR A 427 -0.26 15.92 -12.20
CA THR A 427 -1.55 16.43 -12.68
C THR A 427 -2.67 15.89 -11.80
N LEU A 428 -3.50 16.79 -11.27
CA LEU A 428 -4.73 16.47 -10.56
C LEU A 428 -5.94 16.82 -11.42
N VAL A 429 -6.86 15.88 -11.57
CA VAL A 429 -8.16 16.08 -12.24
C VAL A 429 -9.24 15.95 -11.18
N GLN A 430 -10.00 17.04 -10.94
CA GLN A 430 -11.23 17.00 -10.15
C GLN A 430 -12.37 16.63 -11.10
N ALA A 431 -12.80 15.37 -11.06
CA ALA A 431 -13.88 14.84 -11.90
C ALA A 431 -15.19 14.86 -11.10
N VAL A 432 -16.11 15.76 -11.51
CA VAL A 432 -17.40 15.92 -10.82
C VAL A 432 -18.43 14.98 -11.40
N VAL A 433 -18.99 14.12 -10.56
CA VAL A 433 -20.07 13.18 -10.91
C VAL A 433 -21.26 13.34 -9.96
N PRO A 434 -22.47 12.90 -10.32
CA PRO A 434 -23.61 12.97 -9.42
C PRO A 434 -23.39 12.19 -8.12
N ARG A 435 -23.88 12.75 -7.00
CA ARG A 435 -23.66 12.21 -5.64
C ARG A 435 -24.25 10.81 -5.40
N ASP A 436 -25.33 10.48 -6.14
CA ASP A 436 -26.07 9.23 -5.96
C ASP A 436 -25.80 8.23 -7.09
N ASP A 437 -24.87 8.56 -7.98
CA ASP A 437 -24.47 7.69 -9.08
C ASP A 437 -23.44 6.66 -8.63
N VAL A 438 -23.76 5.38 -8.78
CA VAL A 438 -23.00 4.25 -8.25
C VAL A 438 -22.65 3.29 -9.39
N PRO A 439 -21.41 2.82 -9.50
CA PRO A 439 -21.03 1.79 -10.46
C PRO A 439 -21.92 0.54 -10.34
N GLU A 440 -22.08 -0.20 -11.43
CA GLU A 440 -23.00 -1.36 -11.50
C GLU A 440 -22.69 -2.45 -10.46
N LEU A 441 -21.40 -2.70 -10.18
CA LEU A 441 -20.99 -3.76 -9.24
C LEU A 441 -21.46 -3.49 -7.81
N PRO A 442 -21.20 -2.33 -7.18
CA PRO A 442 -21.77 -1.99 -5.87
C PRO A 442 -23.30 -1.98 -5.88
N ALA A 443 -23.91 -1.42 -6.92
CA ALA A 443 -25.38 -1.41 -7.06
C ALA A 443 -25.98 -2.83 -7.05
N THR A 444 -25.28 -3.79 -7.66
CA THR A 444 -25.72 -5.19 -7.69
C THR A 444 -25.51 -5.86 -6.33
N LEU A 445 -24.39 -5.61 -5.64
CA LEU A 445 -24.11 -6.13 -4.30
C LEU A 445 -25.14 -5.60 -3.29
N THR A 446 -25.43 -4.31 -3.32
CA THR A 446 -26.44 -3.68 -2.45
C THR A 446 -27.82 -4.28 -2.64
N ARG A 447 -28.24 -4.49 -3.89
CA ARG A 447 -29.51 -5.18 -4.21
C ARG A 447 -29.53 -6.60 -3.65
N ALA A 448 -28.43 -7.34 -3.76
CA ALA A 448 -28.34 -8.70 -3.24
C ALA A 448 -28.39 -8.75 -1.70
N LEU A 449 -27.73 -7.80 -1.02
CA LEU A 449 -27.74 -7.69 0.43
C LEU A 449 -29.12 -7.23 0.96
N GLY A 450 -29.78 -6.29 0.30
CA GLY A 450 -31.13 -5.83 0.63
C GLY A 450 -32.21 -6.87 0.39
N ALA A 451 -31.98 -7.86 -0.47
CA ALA A 451 -32.86 -9.00 -0.72
C ALA A 451 -32.68 -10.16 0.27
N ALA A 452 -31.60 -10.16 1.06
CA ALA A 452 -31.39 -11.16 2.12
C ALA A 452 -32.24 -10.80 3.35
N PRO A 453 -32.93 -11.77 3.97
CA PRO A 453 -33.64 -11.49 5.23
C PRO A 453 -32.62 -11.01 6.27
N GLN A 454 -32.88 -9.82 6.82
CA GLN A 454 -32.07 -9.33 7.94
C GLN A 454 -32.22 -10.30 9.13
N PRO A 455 -31.15 -10.63 9.87
CA PRO A 455 -31.18 -11.59 10.97
C PRO A 455 -32.03 -11.13 12.14
#